data_fcfc6c9ac2f8ace3aee6878d8bff6343
#
_entry.id   fcfc6c9ac2f8ace3aee6878d8bff6343
#
_cell.length_a   1.000
_cell.length_b   1.000
_cell.length_c   1.000
_cell.angle_alpha   90.00
_cell.angle_beta   90.00
_cell.angle_gamma   90.00
#
_symmetry.space_group_name_H-M   'P 1'
#
loop_
_entity.id
_entity.type
_entity.pdbx_description
1 polymer ?
#
loop_
_entity_poly.entity_id
_entity_poly.type
_entity_poly.pdbx_seq_one_letter_code
_entity_poly.pdbx_strand_id
1 'polypeptide(L)'
;VSPEEKFKMIWEIDSFSKKYLKEITDVAKISKKIILATDPDREGEAIAWHVKEYLNEKKLLKDKTVERVVFNEITKKAVTNGIDNPRSIESNLVDAYMARRALDYLVGFNISPILWTKLPGSKSAGRVQSVALRLLTEREHEIELFKPEEFWTLNVVFKTCLLYTSTSPRDHKPS
;
A
#
# COMPACT_ATOMS: atom_id res chain seq x y z
N VAL A 1 0.00 -18.01 -10.52
CA VAL A 1 -1.48 -17.81 -10.45
C VAL A 1 -2.12 -18.59 -11.58
N SER A 2 -3.05 -19.48 -11.26
CA SER A 2 -3.74 -20.33 -12.25
C SER A 2 -5.20 -19.91 -12.36
N PRO A 3 -5.59 -19.15 -13.41
CA PRO A 3 -6.98 -18.71 -13.59
C PRO A 3 -7.97 -19.86 -13.67
N GLU A 4 -7.57 -20.99 -14.29
CA GLU A 4 -8.36 -22.20 -14.47
C GLU A 4 -8.66 -22.92 -13.15
N GLU A 5 -7.82 -22.74 -12.13
CA GLU A 5 -7.98 -23.31 -10.77
C GLU A 5 -8.52 -22.25 -9.77
N LYS A 6 -9.48 -21.43 -10.16
CA LYS A 6 -10.06 -20.36 -9.32
C LYS A 6 -9.01 -19.38 -8.77
N PHE A 7 -8.05 -19.00 -9.59
CA PHE A 7 -6.95 -18.09 -9.25
C PHE A 7 -6.05 -18.59 -8.11
N LYS A 8 -5.92 -19.90 -7.96
CA LYS A 8 -5.02 -20.49 -6.98
C LYS A 8 -3.62 -19.93 -7.11
N MET A 9 -3.06 -19.49 -5.99
CA MET A 9 -1.71 -18.96 -5.90
C MET A 9 -0.79 -19.96 -5.21
N ILE A 10 0.40 -20.12 -5.76
CA ILE A 10 1.49 -20.85 -5.14
C ILE A 10 2.47 -19.82 -4.61
N TRP A 11 2.79 -19.92 -3.33
CA TRP A 11 3.70 -19.00 -2.65
C TRP A 11 5.04 -19.68 -2.44
N GLU A 12 6.10 -19.03 -2.86
CA GLU A 12 7.46 -19.45 -2.64
C GLU A 12 8.16 -18.50 -1.67
N ILE A 13 8.89 -19.07 -0.72
CA ILE A 13 9.65 -18.28 0.25
C ILE A 13 11.01 -17.99 -0.36
N ASP A 14 11.31 -16.71 -0.56
CA ASP A 14 12.62 -16.29 -1.04
C ASP A 14 13.75 -16.56 -0.02
N SER A 15 14.98 -16.54 -0.50
CA SER A 15 16.15 -16.84 0.33
C SER A 15 16.37 -15.84 1.47
N PHE A 16 15.99 -14.58 1.25
CA PHE A 16 16.13 -13.51 2.25
C PHE A 16 15.12 -13.68 3.39
N SER A 17 13.88 -13.96 3.05
CA SER A 17 12.79 -14.17 4.01
C SER A 17 12.98 -15.43 4.86
N LYS A 18 13.69 -16.46 4.36
CA LYS A 18 13.94 -17.70 5.11
C LYS A 18 14.59 -17.47 6.47
N LYS A 19 15.52 -16.52 6.56
CA LYS A 19 16.20 -16.20 7.83
C LYS A 19 15.20 -15.71 8.88
N TYR A 20 14.37 -14.72 8.51
CA TYR A 20 13.38 -14.15 9.42
C TYR A 20 12.30 -15.16 9.82
N LEU A 21 11.84 -15.98 8.87
CA LEU A 21 10.87 -17.04 9.16
C LEU A 21 11.43 -18.12 10.10
N LYS A 22 12.75 -18.38 10.03
CA LYS A 22 13.40 -19.28 10.98
C LYS A 22 13.40 -18.68 12.39
N GLU A 23 13.79 -17.41 12.52
CA GLU A 23 13.78 -16.71 13.81
C GLU A 23 12.36 -16.66 14.42
N ILE A 24 11.35 -16.34 13.62
CA ILE A 24 9.94 -16.38 14.03
C ILE A 24 9.54 -17.79 14.49
N THR A 25 9.94 -18.82 13.76
CA THR A 25 9.65 -20.21 14.08
C THR A 25 10.25 -20.62 15.42
N ASP A 26 11.51 -20.24 15.66
CA ASP A 26 12.22 -20.61 16.89
C ASP A 26 11.62 -19.94 18.13
N VAL A 27 11.25 -18.66 18.01
CA VAL A 27 10.53 -17.96 19.08
C VAL A 27 9.11 -18.49 19.26
N ALA A 28 8.42 -18.79 18.16
CA ALA A 28 7.07 -19.35 18.21
C ALA A 28 7.00 -20.69 18.96
N LYS A 29 8.04 -21.54 18.89
CA LYS A 29 8.08 -22.85 19.61
C LYS A 29 7.92 -22.69 21.13
N ILE A 30 8.54 -21.66 21.71
CA ILE A 30 8.59 -21.42 23.16
C ILE A 30 7.49 -20.47 23.65
N SER A 31 6.83 -19.75 22.75
CA SER A 31 5.79 -18.78 23.07
C SER A 31 4.44 -19.45 23.30
N LYS A 32 3.65 -18.95 24.24
CA LYS A 32 2.26 -19.38 24.48
C LYS A 32 1.26 -18.54 23.69
N LYS A 33 1.62 -17.28 23.41
CA LYS A 33 0.78 -16.30 22.69
C LYS A 33 1.59 -15.67 21.57
N ILE A 34 0.96 -15.50 20.41
CA ILE A 34 1.53 -14.84 19.24
C ILE A 34 0.67 -13.62 18.91
N ILE A 35 1.29 -12.46 18.85
CA ILE A 35 0.63 -11.20 18.52
C ILE A 35 1.14 -10.76 17.15
N LEU A 36 0.22 -10.60 16.20
CA LEU A 36 0.50 -10.12 14.85
C LEU A 36 0.18 -8.62 14.80
N ALA A 37 1.22 -7.79 14.86
CA ALA A 37 1.11 -6.32 14.96
C ALA A 37 1.68 -5.64 13.70
N THR A 38 1.13 -6.00 12.55
CA THR A 38 1.45 -5.37 11.26
C THR A 38 0.52 -4.19 10.98
N ASP A 39 0.80 -3.40 9.93
CA ASP A 39 0.05 -2.21 9.58
C ASP A 39 -1.48 -2.46 9.43
N PRO A 40 -2.32 -1.43 9.64
CA PRO A 40 -3.78 -1.56 9.61
C PRO A 40 -4.38 -1.61 8.20
N ASP A 41 -3.55 -1.79 7.17
CA ASP A 41 -3.97 -1.88 5.78
C ASP A 41 -4.05 -3.33 5.28
N ARG A 42 -4.48 -3.52 4.03
CA ARG A 42 -4.60 -4.84 3.40
C ARG A 42 -3.26 -5.56 3.24
N GLU A 43 -2.15 -4.81 3.05
CA GLU A 43 -0.80 -5.39 2.92
C GLU A 43 -0.36 -5.96 4.28
N GLY A 44 -0.56 -5.18 5.36
CA GLY A 44 -0.27 -5.64 6.72
C GLY A 44 -1.16 -6.80 7.15
N GLU A 45 -2.44 -6.82 6.73
CA GLU A 45 -3.34 -7.93 7.01
C GLU A 45 -2.90 -9.22 6.28
N ALA A 46 -2.42 -9.09 5.03
CA ALA A 46 -1.87 -10.20 4.28
C ALA A 46 -0.57 -10.74 4.88
N ILE A 47 0.31 -9.87 5.37
CA ILE A 47 1.53 -10.28 6.08
C ILE A 47 1.18 -11.09 7.33
N ALA A 48 0.24 -10.59 8.13
CA ALA A 48 -0.25 -11.30 9.31
C ALA A 48 -0.83 -12.68 8.97
N TRP A 49 -1.62 -12.75 7.89
CA TRP A 49 -2.21 -13.98 7.40
C TRP A 49 -1.12 -14.96 6.92
N HIS A 50 -0.15 -14.52 6.11
CA HIS A 50 0.94 -15.39 5.63
C HIS A 50 1.78 -15.95 6.77
N VAL A 51 2.12 -15.15 7.77
CA VAL A 51 2.86 -15.62 8.95
C VAL A 51 2.05 -16.65 9.71
N LYS A 52 0.75 -16.41 9.89
CA LYS A 52 -0.15 -17.37 10.56
C LYS A 52 -0.23 -18.69 9.80
N GLU A 53 -0.45 -18.64 8.48
CA GLU A 53 -0.50 -19.86 7.64
C GLU A 53 0.82 -20.62 7.67
N TYR A 54 1.94 -19.95 7.55
CA TYR A 54 3.26 -20.58 7.64
C TYR A 54 3.48 -21.29 8.99
N LEU A 55 3.11 -20.67 10.10
CA LEU A 55 3.22 -21.29 11.42
C LEU A 55 2.22 -22.45 11.59
N ASN A 56 1.06 -22.37 10.96
CA ASN A 56 0.04 -23.41 10.93
C ASN A 56 0.52 -24.66 10.17
N GLU A 57 1.11 -24.47 8.98
CA GLU A 57 1.74 -25.54 8.19
C GLU A 57 2.86 -26.25 8.98
N LYS A 58 3.60 -25.50 9.78
CA LYS A 58 4.62 -26.04 10.69
C LYS A 58 4.04 -26.69 11.95
N LYS A 59 2.70 -26.70 12.11
CA LYS A 59 1.99 -27.23 13.28
C LYS A 59 2.42 -26.59 14.61
N LEU A 60 2.82 -25.32 14.58
CA LEU A 60 3.31 -24.57 15.74
C LEU A 60 2.22 -23.80 16.48
N LEU A 61 1.00 -23.78 15.94
CA LEU A 61 -0.12 -23.02 16.53
C LEU A 61 -1.01 -23.88 17.46
N LYS A 62 -0.72 -25.17 17.63
CA LYS A 62 -1.44 -26.02 18.59
C LYS A 62 -1.28 -25.44 19.98
N ASP A 63 -2.38 -25.29 20.70
CA ASP A 63 -2.46 -24.80 22.08
C ASP A 63 -1.91 -23.36 22.27
N LYS A 64 -1.89 -22.54 21.19
CA LYS A 64 -1.42 -21.16 21.24
C LYS A 64 -2.51 -20.19 20.82
N THR A 65 -2.56 -19.07 21.51
CA THR A 65 -3.44 -17.96 21.15
C THR A 65 -2.76 -17.10 20.08
N VAL A 66 -3.43 -16.88 18.95
CA VAL A 66 -2.95 -15.99 17.87
C VAL A 66 -3.91 -14.81 17.78
N GLU A 67 -3.40 -13.63 18.04
CA GLU A 67 -4.17 -12.40 18.05
C GLU A 67 -3.62 -11.40 17.05
N ARG A 68 -4.51 -10.64 16.40
CA ARG A 68 -4.19 -9.52 15.54
C ARG A 68 -4.35 -8.23 16.30
N VAL A 69 -3.31 -7.41 16.32
CA VAL A 69 -3.30 -6.08 16.95
C VAL A 69 -3.09 -5.01 15.89
N VAL A 70 -3.87 -3.95 15.97
CA VAL A 70 -3.83 -2.83 15.02
C VAL A 70 -3.75 -1.52 15.81
N PHE A 71 -2.89 -0.63 15.36
CA PHE A 71 -2.79 0.75 15.87
C PHE A 71 -2.42 1.69 14.73
N ASN A 72 -2.95 2.91 14.78
CA ASN A 72 -2.78 3.92 13.72
C ASN A 72 -1.59 4.86 14.00
N GLU A 73 -1.02 4.79 15.21
CA GLU A 73 0.13 5.60 15.64
C GLU A 73 1.02 4.81 16.58
N ILE A 74 2.32 5.13 16.60
CA ILE A 74 3.30 4.48 17.46
C ILE A 74 3.47 5.30 18.75
N THR A 75 2.36 5.46 19.50
CA THR A 75 2.38 6.03 20.84
C THR A 75 2.16 4.94 21.89
N LYS A 76 2.70 5.12 23.09
CA LYS A 76 2.51 4.16 24.18
C LYS A 76 1.02 3.87 24.41
N LYS A 77 0.18 4.91 24.38
CA LYS A 77 -1.27 4.79 24.59
C LYS A 77 -1.94 3.95 23.49
N ALA A 78 -1.63 4.24 22.21
CA ALA A 78 -2.23 3.53 21.08
C ALA A 78 -1.80 2.06 21.03
N VAL A 79 -0.51 1.78 21.25
CA VAL A 79 0.02 0.41 21.30
C VAL A 79 -0.59 -0.38 22.45
N THR A 80 -0.65 0.18 23.67
CA THR A 80 -1.27 -0.49 24.82
C THR A 80 -2.74 -0.77 24.55
N ASN A 81 -3.48 0.23 24.06
CA ASN A 81 -4.89 0.05 23.73
C ASN A 81 -5.11 -1.03 22.64
N GLY A 82 -4.25 -1.09 21.63
CA GLY A 82 -4.29 -2.13 20.61
C GLY A 82 -4.03 -3.53 21.17
N ILE A 83 -3.11 -3.67 22.12
CA ILE A 83 -2.81 -4.94 22.77
C ILE A 83 -3.97 -5.39 23.68
N ASP A 84 -4.63 -4.44 24.34
CA ASP A 84 -5.77 -4.71 25.22
C ASP A 84 -7.06 -5.05 24.44
N ASN A 85 -7.13 -4.61 23.16
CA ASN A 85 -8.27 -4.85 22.28
C ASN A 85 -7.86 -5.60 21.00
N PRO A 86 -7.41 -6.85 21.10
CA PRO A 86 -7.03 -7.64 19.92
C PRO A 86 -8.26 -8.03 19.10
N ARG A 87 -8.05 -8.24 17.80
CA ARG A 87 -9.07 -8.73 16.87
C ARG A 87 -8.62 -9.98 16.12
N SER A 88 -9.48 -10.55 15.33
CA SER A 88 -9.13 -11.59 14.35
C SER A 88 -8.57 -10.94 13.07
N ILE A 89 -7.90 -11.75 12.26
CA ILE A 89 -7.49 -11.37 10.90
C ILE A 89 -8.76 -11.17 10.07
N GLU A 90 -8.82 -10.09 9.33
CA GLU A 90 -9.95 -9.73 8.47
C GLU A 90 -9.80 -10.37 7.09
N SER A 91 -10.61 -11.41 6.83
CA SER A 91 -10.56 -12.17 5.58
C SER A 91 -10.81 -11.31 4.35
N ASN A 92 -11.71 -10.33 4.42
CA ASN A 92 -12.02 -9.45 3.30
C ASN A 92 -10.80 -8.63 2.84
N LEU A 93 -9.97 -8.17 3.77
CA LEU A 93 -8.73 -7.45 3.43
C LEU A 93 -7.68 -8.39 2.84
N VAL A 94 -7.59 -9.62 3.34
CA VAL A 94 -6.72 -10.67 2.76
C VAL A 94 -7.16 -11.00 1.34
N ASP A 95 -8.45 -11.20 1.12
CA ASP A 95 -9.01 -11.48 -0.21
C ASP A 95 -8.79 -10.33 -1.19
N ALA A 96 -8.94 -9.09 -0.73
CA ALA A 96 -8.64 -7.90 -1.53
C ALA A 96 -7.15 -7.82 -1.92
N TYR A 97 -6.25 -8.21 -1.01
CA TYR A 97 -4.82 -8.32 -1.32
C TYR A 97 -4.56 -9.42 -2.36
N MET A 98 -5.14 -10.60 -2.17
CA MET A 98 -5.01 -11.73 -3.10
C MET A 98 -5.51 -11.37 -4.50
N ALA A 99 -6.69 -10.77 -4.59
CA ALA A 99 -7.27 -10.32 -5.86
C ALA A 99 -6.37 -9.32 -6.56
N ARG A 100 -5.83 -8.34 -5.84
CA ARG A 100 -4.85 -7.38 -6.39
C ARG A 100 -3.61 -8.08 -6.90
N ARG A 101 -3.04 -9.00 -6.11
CA ARG A 101 -1.82 -9.71 -6.48
C ARG A 101 -2.02 -10.57 -7.74
N ALA A 102 -3.16 -11.27 -7.82
CA ALA A 102 -3.53 -12.03 -9.00
C ALA A 102 -3.68 -11.14 -10.24
N LEU A 103 -4.35 -10.00 -10.09
CA LEU A 103 -4.55 -9.05 -11.18
C LEU A 103 -3.23 -8.45 -11.66
N ASP A 104 -2.35 -8.01 -10.76
CA ASP A 104 -1.04 -7.46 -11.12
C ASP A 104 -0.18 -8.48 -11.87
N TYR A 105 -0.21 -9.74 -11.43
CA TYR A 105 0.47 -10.85 -12.11
C TYR A 105 -0.07 -11.05 -13.52
N LEU A 106 -1.39 -11.21 -13.67
CA LEU A 106 -2.02 -11.50 -14.96
C LEU A 106 -1.83 -10.35 -15.95
N VAL A 107 -2.03 -9.10 -15.50
CA VAL A 107 -1.84 -7.92 -16.35
C VAL A 107 -0.38 -7.80 -16.78
N GLY A 108 0.56 -7.93 -15.86
CA GLY A 108 1.99 -7.83 -16.14
C GLY A 108 2.46 -8.86 -17.16
N PHE A 109 2.12 -10.12 -16.94
CA PHE A 109 2.58 -11.23 -17.80
C PHE A 109 1.88 -11.28 -19.16
N ASN A 110 0.63 -10.84 -19.27
CA ASN A 110 -0.08 -10.83 -20.55
C ASN A 110 0.21 -9.61 -21.41
N ILE A 111 0.40 -8.43 -20.81
CA ILE A 111 0.58 -7.18 -21.55
C ILE A 111 2.05 -6.91 -21.89
N SER A 112 2.99 -7.27 -21.03
CA SER A 112 4.42 -7.02 -21.27
C SER A 112 4.92 -7.62 -22.60
N PRO A 113 4.60 -8.86 -22.99
CA PRO A 113 5.01 -9.42 -24.27
C PRO A 113 4.47 -8.65 -25.49
N ILE A 114 3.23 -8.14 -25.40
CA ILE A 114 2.63 -7.32 -26.43
C ILE A 114 3.41 -6.00 -26.58
N LEU A 115 3.80 -5.41 -25.45
CA LEU A 115 4.60 -4.18 -25.45
C LEU A 115 5.97 -4.40 -26.11
N TRP A 116 6.65 -5.50 -25.86
CA TRP A 116 7.95 -5.81 -26.47
C TRP A 116 7.89 -5.89 -27.98
N THR A 117 6.77 -6.40 -28.52
CA THR A 117 6.57 -6.49 -29.98
C THR A 117 6.15 -5.17 -30.61
N LYS A 118 5.40 -4.32 -29.90
CA LYS A 118 4.83 -3.09 -30.45
C LYS A 118 5.68 -1.84 -30.20
N LEU A 119 6.43 -1.81 -29.11
CA LEU A 119 7.25 -0.67 -28.68
C LEU A 119 8.69 -1.15 -28.37
N PRO A 120 9.59 -1.11 -29.35
CA PRO A 120 10.99 -1.46 -29.14
C PRO A 120 11.62 -0.65 -27.98
N GLY A 121 12.31 -1.33 -27.08
CA GLY A 121 12.92 -0.69 -25.90
C GLY A 121 12.04 -0.65 -24.64
N SER A 122 10.75 -0.96 -24.74
CA SER A 122 9.90 -1.11 -23.56
C SER A 122 10.28 -2.34 -22.74
N LYS A 123 10.23 -2.22 -21.39
CA LYS A 123 10.65 -3.31 -20.49
C LYS A 123 9.47 -4.10 -19.94
N SER A 124 8.45 -3.42 -19.46
CA SER A 124 7.28 -4.07 -18.84
C SER A 124 6.05 -3.16 -18.89
N ALA A 125 4.89 -3.78 -18.81
CA ALA A 125 3.63 -3.12 -18.55
C ALA A 125 3.09 -3.55 -17.17
N GLY A 126 2.32 -2.66 -16.55
CA GLY A 126 1.69 -2.94 -15.29
C GLY A 126 0.60 -1.93 -14.99
N ARG A 127 -0.33 -2.31 -14.13
CA ARG A 127 -1.50 -1.52 -13.78
C ARG A 127 -1.15 -0.14 -13.23
N VAL A 128 -0.20 -0.07 -12.30
CA VAL A 128 0.27 1.17 -11.69
C VAL A 128 1.08 2.00 -12.69
N GLN A 129 1.98 1.36 -13.44
CA GLN A 129 2.83 2.01 -14.45
C GLN A 129 2.00 2.68 -15.55
N SER A 130 0.93 2.01 -16.02
CA SER A 130 0.06 2.55 -17.07
C SER A 130 -0.70 3.79 -16.60
N VAL A 131 -1.21 3.78 -15.38
CA VAL A 131 -1.90 4.94 -14.80
C VAL A 131 -0.93 6.10 -14.57
N ALA A 132 0.25 5.84 -14.01
CA ALA A 132 1.27 6.87 -13.79
C ALA A 132 1.70 7.53 -15.11
N LEU A 133 1.95 6.72 -16.14
CA LEU A 133 2.32 7.23 -17.47
C LEU A 133 1.20 8.09 -18.08
N ARG A 134 -0.05 7.65 -17.94
CA ARG A 134 -1.20 8.42 -18.42
C ARG A 134 -1.27 9.80 -17.75
N LEU A 135 -1.18 9.86 -16.44
CA LEU A 135 -1.20 11.13 -15.70
C LEU A 135 -0.06 12.07 -16.11
N LEU A 136 1.13 11.52 -16.31
CA LEU A 136 2.27 12.30 -16.79
C LEU A 136 2.02 12.83 -18.22
N THR A 137 1.52 11.99 -19.13
CA THR A 137 1.25 12.40 -20.51
C THR A 137 0.13 13.44 -20.58
N GLU A 138 -0.93 13.29 -19.81
CA GLU A 138 -2.02 14.28 -19.72
C GLU A 138 -1.46 15.62 -19.20
N ARG A 139 -0.58 15.60 -18.21
CA ARG A 139 0.05 16.82 -17.68
C ARG A 139 1.01 17.48 -18.66
N GLU A 140 1.83 16.71 -19.36
CA GLU A 140 2.69 17.24 -20.43
C GLU A 140 1.87 17.90 -21.52
N HIS A 141 0.77 17.29 -21.93
CA HIS A 141 -0.13 17.88 -22.93
C HIS A 141 -0.75 19.21 -22.46
N GLU A 142 -1.13 19.32 -21.18
CA GLU A 142 -1.58 20.59 -20.60
C GLU A 142 -0.47 21.66 -20.65
N ILE A 143 0.78 21.27 -20.39
CA ILE A 143 1.95 22.18 -20.43
C ILE A 143 2.21 22.66 -21.85
N GLU A 144 2.13 21.77 -22.85
CA GLU A 144 2.29 22.11 -24.27
C GLU A 144 1.22 23.09 -24.77
N LEU A 145 -0.01 22.96 -24.29
CA LEU A 145 -1.14 23.82 -24.64
C LEU A 145 -1.18 25.14 -23.82
N PHE A 146 -0.40 25.21 -22.76
CA PHE A 146 -0.41 26.36 -21.87
C PHE A 146 0.09 27.62 -22.54
N LYS A 147 -0.74 28.65 -22.54
CA LYS A 147 -0.36 30.00 -22.96
C LYS A 147 -0.15 30.85 -21.71
N PRO A 148 1.07 31.33 -21.45
CA PRO A 148 1.31 32.18 -20.28
C PRO A 148 0.57 33.52 -20.44
N GLU A 149 -0.20 33.85 -19.44
CA GLU A 149 -0.86 35.16 -19.33
C GLU A 149 -0.21 35.94 -18.21
N GLU A 150 0.15 37.22 -18.49
CA GLU A 150 0.71 38.09 -17.49
C GLU A 150 -0.39 38.55 -16.53
N PHE A 151 -0.13 38.47 -15.25
CA PHE A 151 -1.01 38.99 -14.21
C PHE A 151 -0.21 39.75 -13.15
N TRP A 152 -0.87 40.71 -12.50
CA TRP A 152 -0.28 41.54 -11.49
C TRP A 152 -0.97 41.30 -10.15
N THR A 153 -0.17 41.12 -9.09
CA THR A 153 -0.68 41.10 -7.70
C THR A 153 -0.32 42.41 -7.03
N LEU A 154 -1.31 43.12 -6.52
CA LEU A 154 -1.11 44.33 -5.75
C LEU A 154 -1.25 44.02 -4.26
N ASN A 155 -0.14 44.14 -3.54
CA ASN A 155 -0.12 44.06 -2.08
C ASN A 155 -0.03 45.46 -1.48
N VAL A 156 -1.06 45.87 -0.75
CA VAL A 156 -1.10 47.16 -0.12
C VAL A 156 -1.07 47.01 1.40
N VAL A 157 -0.09 47.65 2.03
CA VAL A 157 0.01 47.70 3.49
C VAL A 157 -0.43 49.09 3.96
N PHE A 158 -1.56 49.13 4.65
CA PHE A 158 -2.05 50.39 5.24
C PHE A 158 -1.52 50.53 6.66
N LYS A 159 -0.94 51.67 6.95
CA LYS A 159 -0.49 52.04 8.30
C LYS A 159 -1.57 52.94 8.93
N THR A 160 -2.43 52.33 9.72
CA THR A 160 -3.42 53.01 10.55
C THR A 160 -3.04 52.89 12.02
N CYS A 161 -3.76 53.49 12.95
CA CYS A 161 -3.59 53.28 14.39
C CYS A 161 -3.73 51.81 14.82
N LEU A 162 -4.39 50.97 13.96
CA LEU A 162 -4.45 49.55 14.07
C LEU A 162 -3.96 48.96 12.74
N LEU A 163 -2.97 48.08 12.80
CA LEU A 163 -2.45 47.38 11.63
C LEU A 163 -3.51 46.40 11.09
N TYR A 164 -4.10 46.76 9.94
CA TYR A 164 -4.93 45.81 9.17
C TYR A 164 -4.12 45.31 7.99
N THR A 165 -3.93 44.02 7.92
CA THR A 165 -3.51 43.34 6.69
C THR A 165 -4.76 42.98 5.91
N SER A 166 -5.01 43.63 4.77
CA SER A 166 -6.02 43.14 3.85
C SER A 166 -5.42 41.96 3.08
N THR A 167 -6.01 40.77 3.24
CA THR A 167 -5.72 39.68 2.33
C THR A 167 -6.33 39.99 0.97
N SER A 168 -5.50 39.93 -0.07
CA SER A 168 -5.95 39.98 -1.47
C SER A 168 -7.16 39.07 -1.71
N PRO A 169 -8.12 39.47 -2.56
CA PRO A 169 -9.17 38.55 -3.00
C PRO A 169 -8.51 37.29 -3.56
N ARG A 170 -9.02 36.15 -3.12
CA ARG A 170 -8.51 34.83 -3.42
C ARG A 170 -8.33 34.61 -4.91
N ASP A 171 -7.24 33.96 -5.25
CA ASP A 171 -7.07 33.30 -6.53
C ASP A 171 -8.31 32.47 -6.86
N HIS A 172 -9.14 32.96 -7.75
CA HIS A 172 -10.11 32.14 -8.44
C HIS A 172 -9.31 31.22 -9.37
N LYS A 173 -9.10 29.97 -8.97
CA LYS A 173 -8.72 28.93 -9.91
C LYS A 173 -9.87 28.83 -10.93
N PRO A 174 -9.62 29.02 -12.22
CA PRO A 174 -10.59 28.62 -13.23
C PRO A 174 -10.78 27.10 -13.12
N SER A 175 -12.01 26.69 -13.09
CA SER A 175 -12.51 25.30 -13.12
C SER A 175 -12.09 24.59 -14.39
#